data_dbb01e2100a951894531d44f520e94c2
#
_entry.id   dbb01e2100a951894531d44f520e94c2
#
_cell.length_a   1.000
_cell.length_b   1.000
_cell.length_c   1.000
_cell.angle_alpha   90.00
_cell.angle_beta   90.00
_cell.angle_gamma   90.00
#
_symmetry.space_group_name_H-M   'P 1'
#
loop_
_entity.id
_entity.type
_entity.pdbx_description
1 polymer ?
#
loop_
_entity_poly.entity_id
_entity_poly.type
_entity_poly.pdbx_seq_one_letter_code
_entity_poly.pdbx_strand_id
1 'polypeptide(L)'
;ELTTCFDMAAAGRSPYTGRLGILSEQDKQQVRDALHLVQADELTDRDFTKISDGQRQRVLLARAICQQPEIILLDEPTSFLDIKGKIELLTILRQLAQEKQVAVIVSLHELELAQKIADTVVCVSPQGVSGVMTPKDAFAAENIRTLYRLTKEQYEALYGPQPEREPERRPAKQEPPRF
;
A
#
# COMPACT_ATOMS: atom_id res chain seq x y z
N GLU A 1 -16.79 -28.97 1.47
CA GLU A 1 -17.62 -27.82 1.93
C GLU A 1 -17.23 -26.57 1.13
N LEU A 2 -18.24 -25.79 0.76
CA LEU A 2 -18.04 -24.55 0.02
C LEU A 2 -17.58 -23.48 1.00
N THR A 3 -16.41 -22.88 0.83
CA THR A 3 -15.95 -21.76 1.65
C THR A 3 -16.45 -20.48 1.01
N THR A 4 -17.36 -19.77 1.66
CA THR A 4 -17.86 -18.49 1.18
C THR A 4 -16.83 -17.36 1.40
N CYS A 5 -17.01 -16.22 0.73
CA CYS A 5 -16.19 -15.04 0.99
C CYS A 5 -16.38 -14.53 2.44
N PHE A 6 -17.59 -14.69 3.01
CA PHE A 6 -17.82 -14.42 4.42
C PHE A 6 -16.95 -15.32 5.32
N ASP A 7 -16.95 -16.64 5.08
CA ASP A 7 -16.17 -17.59 5.88
C ASP A 7 -14.67 -17.29 5.79
N MET A 8 -14.20 -16.94 4.59
CA MET A 8 -12.81 -16.56 4.38
C MET A 8 -12.44 -15.30 5.17
N ALA A 9 -13.25 -14.26 5.15
CA ALA A 9 -13.03 -13.06 5.94
C ALA A 9 -13.17 -13.34 7.45
N ALA A 10 -14.17 -14.15 7.84
CA ALA A 10 -14.44 -14.54 9.23
C ALA A 10 -13.29 -15.32 9.87
N ALA A 11 -12.47 -16.03 9.09
CA ALA A 11 -11.26 -16.67 9.59
C ALA A 11 -10.30 -15.68 10.27
N GLY A 12 -10.37 -14.38 9.92
CA GLY A 12 -9.63 -13.31 10.61
C GLY A 12 -10.07 -13.11 12.06
N ARG A 13 -11.28 -13.55 12.44
CA ARG A 13 -11.79 -13.48 13.84
C ARG A 13 -11.33 -14.62 14.73
N SER A 14 -10.59 -15.61 14.18
CA SER A 14 -10.13 -16.78 14.99
C SER A 14 -9.45 -16.41 16.31
N PRO A 15 -8.66 -15.35 16.46
CA PRO A 15 -8.08 -14.96 17.73
C PRO A 15 -9.12 -14.56 18.82
N TYR A 16 -10.35 -14.22 18.40
CA TYR A 16 -11.41 -13.69 19.27
C TYR A 16 -12.53 -14.70 19.56
N THR A 17 -12.61 -15.83 18.84
CA THR A 17 -13.73 -16.78 18.90
C THR A 17 -13.53 -17.89 19.93
N GLY A 18 -12.45 -17.90 20.68
CA GLY A 18 -12.14 -18.92 21.69
C GLY A 18 -11.93 -20.32 21.10
N ARG A 19 -11.94 -21.35 21.98
CA ARG A 19 -11.58 -22.73 21.60
C ARG A 19 -12.58 -23.40 20.64
N LEU A 20 -13.82 -22.95 20.60
CA LEU A 20 -14.88 -23.55 19.76
C LEU A 20 -15.00 -22.87 18.39
N GLY A 21 -14.31 -21.77 18.14
CA GLY A 21 -14.38 -21.07 16.86
C GLY A 21 -15.76 -20.47 16.53
N ILE A 22 -16.64 -20.30 17.52
CA ILE A 22 -18.00 -19.81 17.31
C ILE A 22 -17.99 -18.29 17.23
N LEU A 23 -18.46 -17.75 16.11
CA LEU A 23 -18.62 -16.31 15.90
C LEU A 23 -19.80 -15.77 16.72
N SER A 24 -19.55 -14.76 17.53
CA SER A 24 -20.61 -13.95 18.15
C SER A 24 -21.28 -13.06 17.10
N GLU A 25 -22.44 -12.46 17.43
CA GLU A 25 -23.08 -11.49 16.55
C GLU A 25 -22.19 -10.25 16.33
N GLN A 26 -21.39 -9.88 17.32
CA GLN A 26 -20.42 -8.81 17.19
C GLN A 26 -19.30 -9.19 16.19
N ASP A 27 -18.79 -10.43 16.22
CA ASP A 27 -17.80 -10.90 15.25
C ASP A 27 -18.37 -10.91 13.83
N LYS A 28 -19.60 -11.38 13.66
CA LYS A 28 -20.29 -11.37 12.36
C LYS A 28 -20.47 -9.95 11.82
N GLN A 29 -20.75 -8.98 12.70
CA GLN A 29 -20.85 -7.58 12.30
C GLN A 29 -19.48 -7.04 11.88
N GLN A 30 -18.42 -7.34 12.61
CA GLN A 30 -17.05 -6.96 12.22
C GLN A 30 -16.64 -7.52 10.85
N VAL A 31 -17.08 -8.75 10.54
CA VAL A 31 -16.83 -9.35 9.21
C VAL A 31 -17.59 -8.60 8.12
N ARG A 32 -18.87 -8.27 8.34
CA ARG A 32 -19.67 -7.49 7.39
C ARG A 32 -19.06 -6.10 7.17
N ASP A 33 -18.67 -5.42 8.24
CA ASP A 33 -18.06 -4.09 8.17
C ASP A 33 -16.72 -4.12 7.40
N ALA A 34 -15.93 -5.18 7.61
CA ALA A 34 -14.66 -5.37 6.87
C ALA A 34 -14.91 -5.63 5.37
N LEU A 35 -15.90 -6.48 5.02
CA LEU A 35 -16.29 -6.73 3.63
C LEU A 35 -16.82 -5.46 2.96
N HIS A 36 -17.63 -4.67 3.68
CA HIS A 36 -18.12 -3.37 3.20
C HIS A 36 -16.97 -2.39 2.92
N LEU A 37 -16.03 -2.27 3.84
CA LEU A 37 -14.87 -1.36 3.69
C LEU A 37 -14.03 -1.68 2.46
N VAL A 38 -13.90 -2.97 2.10
CA VAL A 38 -13.19 -3.40 0.90
C VAL A 38 -14.10 -3.50 -0.34
N GLN A 39 -15.33 -2.99 -0.27
CA GLN A 39 -16.31 -2.99 -1.37
C GLN A 39 -16.55 -4.42 -1.92
N ALA A 40 -16.76 -5.36 -1.03
CA ALA A 40 -16.99 -6.78 -1.35
C ALA A 40 -18.34 -7.32 -0.80
N ASP A 41 -19.31 -6.43 -0.54
CA ASP A 41 -20.63 -6.80 0.00
C ASP A 41 -21.34 -7.82 -0.87
N GLU A 42 -21.31 -7.63 -2.19
CA GLU A 42 -21.97 -8.51 -3.17
C GLU A 42 -21.31 -9.89 -3.30
N LEU A 43 -20.14 -10.07 -2.70
CA LEU A 43 -19.41 -11.33 -2.70
C LEU A 43 -19.66 -12.19 -1.46
N THR A 44 -20.31 -11.66 -0.44
CA THR A 44 -20.46 -12.27 0.90
C THR A 44 -20.77 -13.76 0.85
N ASP A 45 -21.79 -14.14 0.08
CA ASP A 45 -22.26 -15.54 -0.03
C ASP A 45 -21.66 -16.30 -1.22
N ARG A 46 -20.76 -15.69 -1.98
CA ARG A 46 -20.12 -16.33 -3.12
C ARG A 46 -19.02 -17.29 -2.69
N ASP A 47 -18.85 -18.34 -3.47
CA ASP A 47 -17.72 -19.26 -3.37
C ASP A 47 -16.41 -18.51 -3.61
N PHE A 48 -15.54 -18.48 -2.61
CA PHE A 48 -14.25 -17.80 -2.66
C PHE A 48 -13.34 -18.30 -3.81
N THR A 49 -13.51 -19.57 -4.21
CA THR A 49 -12.72 -20.16 -5.30
C THR A 49 -13.18 -19.71 -6.69
N LYS A 50 -14.39 -19.15 -6.80
CA LYS A 50 -15.04 -18.79 -8.08
C LYS A 50 -15.11 -17.28 -8.34
N ILE A 51 -14.42 -16.48 -7.57
CA ILE A 51 -14.31 -15.04 -7.78
C ILE A 51 -13.01 -14.68 -8.50
N SER A 52 -12.93 -13.46 -9.08
CA SER A 52 -11.73 -12.98 -9.75
C SER A 52 -10.57 -12.72 -8.77
N ASP A 53 -9.34 -12.64 -9.28
CA ASP A 53 -8.17 -12.39 -8.44
C ASP A 53 -8.26 -11.05 -7.69
N GLY A 54 -8.77 -9.99 -8.32
CA GLY A 54 -9.00 -8.71 -7.65
C GLY A 54 -10.06 -8.80 -6.55
N GLN A 55 -11.14 -9.54 -6.78
CA GLN A 55 -12.16 -9.81 -5.76
C GLN A 55 -11.57 -10.64 -4.61
N ARG A 56 -10.77 -11.64 -4.94
CA ARG A 56 -10.07 -12.48 -3.94
C ARG A 56 -9.14 -11.63 -3.07
N GLN A 57 -8.37 -10.74 -3.69
CA GLN A 57 -7.48 -9.82 -2.96
C GLN A 57 -8.25 -8.94 -1.96
N ARG A 58 -9.41 -8.39 -2.36
CA ARG A 58 -10.27 -7.61 -1.46
C ARG A 58 -10.79 -8.44 -0.29
N VAL A 59 -11.25 -9.67 -0.52
CA VAL A 59 -11.71 -10.55 0.57
C VAL A 59 -10.57 -10.94 1.52
N LEU A 60 -9.35 -11.19 1.02
CA LEU A 60 -8.19 -11.44 1.86
C LEU A 60 -7.79 -10.21 2.69
N LEU A 61 -7.94 -9.00 2.12
CA LEU A 61 -7.75 -7.77 2.87
C LEU A 61 -8.82 -7.62 3.97
N ALA A 62 -10.10 -7.93 3.68
CA ALA A 62 -11.15 -7.97 4.70
C ALA A 62 -10.81 -8.93 5.84
N ARG A 63 -10.27 -10.11 5.53
CA ARG A 63 -9.78 -11.06 6.55
C ARG A 63 -8.70 -10.45 7.44
N ALA A 64 -7.75 -9.71 6.86
CA ALA A 64 -6.72 -9.02 7.63
C ALA A 64 -7.32 -7.93 8.53
N ILE A 65 -8.27 -7.14 8.01
CA ILE A 65 -8.97 -6.09 8.75
C ILE A 65 -9.77 -6.66 9.93
N CYS A 66 -10.38 -7.84 9.76
CA CYS A 66 -11.12 -8.53 10.82
C CYS A 66 -10.26 -8.84 12.06
N GLN A 67 -8.94 -8.91 11.91
CA GLN A 67 -8.02 -9.07 13.04
C GLN A 67 -7.84 -7.78 13.86
N GLN A 68 -8.40 -6.66 13.42
CA GLN A 68 -8.25 -5.35 14.05
C GLN A 68 -6.76 -4.99 14.27
N PRO A 69 -5.92 -5.08 13.22
CA PRO A 69 -4.48 -4.90 13.37
C PRO A 69 -4.13 -3.41 13.53
N GLU A 70 -3.03 -3.14 14.21
CA GLU A 70 -2.39 -1.83 14.22
C GLU A 70 -1.54 -1.61 12.95
N ILE A 71 -1.02 -2.72 12.38
CA ILE A 71 -0.16 -2.70 11.18
C ILE A 71 -0.63 -3.76 10.20
N ILE A 72 -0.77 -3.39 8.93
CA ILE A 72 -1.00 -4.30 7.81
C ILE A 72 0.24 -4.29 6.92
N LEU A 73 0.75 -5.49 6.64
CA LEU A 73 1.88 -5.71 5.73
C LEU A 73 1.39 -6.42 4.48
N LEU A 74 1.64 -5.84 3.31
CA LEU A 74 1.23 -6.37 2.01
C LEU A 74 2.43 -6.47 1.08
N ASP A 75 2.65 -7.66 0.56
CA ASP A 75 3.70 -7.91 -0.41
C ASP A 75 3.11 -7.95 -1.82
N GLU A 76 3.53 -7.03 -2.69
CA GLU A 76 3.12 -6.87 -4.08
C GLU A 76 1.59 -7.02 -4.32
N PRO A 77 0.72 -6.34 -3.56
CA PRO A 77 -0.73 -6.60 -3.63
C PRO A 77 -1.37 -6.18 -4.96
N THR A 78 -0.64 -5.49 -5.82
CA THR A 78 -1.12 -5.01 -7.13
C THR A 78 -0.72 -5.92 -8.31
N SER A 79 0.11 -6.95 -8.10
CA SER A 79 0.80 -7.69 -9.17
C SER A 79 -0.11 -8.36 -10.20
N PHE A 80 -1.33 -8.79 -9.85
CA PHE A 80 -2.24 -9.48 -10.76
C PHE A 80 -3.52 -8.69 -11.05
N LEU A 81 -3.50 -7.39 -10.73
CA LEU A 81 -4.66 -6.53 -10.92
C LEU A 81 -4.54 -5.73 -12.20
N ASP A 82 -5.66 -5.50 -12.87
CA ASP A 82 -5.77 -4.48 -13.90
C ASP A 82 -5.67 -3.06 -13.28
N ILE A 83 -5.59 -2.05 -14.13
CA ILE A 83 -5.42 -0.65 -13.67
C ILE A 83 -6.54 -0.24 -12.72
N LYS A 84 -7.78 -0.65 -13.00
CA LYS A 84 -8.94 -0.33 -12.16
C LYS A 84 -8.81 -0.98 -10.78
N GLY A 85 -8.51 -2.27 -10.73
CA GLY A 85 -8.33 -3.02 -9.50
C GLY A 85 -7.17 -2.48 -8.64
N LYS A 86 -6.07 -2.04 -9.27
CA LYS A 86 -4.96 -1.37 -8.57
C LYS A 86 -5.41 -0.09 -7.89
N ILE A 87 -6.13 0.77 -8.62
CA ILE A 87 -6.62 2.04 -8.07
C ILE A 87 -7.61 1.79 -6.93
N GLU A 88 -8.54 0.85 -7.08
CA GLU A 88 -9.52 0.49 -6.05
C GLU A 88 -8.81 0.00 -4.77
N LEU A 89 -7.87 -0.94 -4.91
CA LEU A 89 -7.11 -1.47 -3.77
C LEU A 89 -6.33 -0.37 -3.04
N LEU A 90 -5.58 0.45 -3.78
CA LEU A 90 -4.77 1.52 -3.20
C LEU A 90 -5.63 2.59 -2.51
N THR A 91 -6.83 2.86 -3.05
CA THR A 91 -7.80 3.76 -2.41
C THR A 91 -8.26 3.20 -1.07
N ILE A 92 -8.59 1.91 -1.00
CA ILE A 92 -8.97 1.22 0.25
C ILE A 92 -7.81 1.28 1.27
N LEU A 93 -6.58 1.00 0.85
CA LEU A 93 -5.42 1.05 1.74
C LEU A 93 -5.17 2.45 2.31
N ARG A 94 -5.34 3.49 1.48
CA ARG A 94 -5.24 4.88 1.93
C ARG A 94 -6.35 5.24 2.92
N GLN A 95 -7.56 4.79 2.67
CA GLN A 95 -8.70 4.98 3.58
C GLN A 95 -8.44 4.30 4.93
N LEU A 96 -7.92 3.07 4.94
CA LEU A 96 -7.52 2.37 6.17
C LEU A 96 -6.50 3.17 6.99
N ALA A 97 -5.47 3.70 6.32
CA ALA A 97 -4.44 4.47 7.00
C ALA A 97 -4.99 5.79 7.59
N GLN A 98 -5.83 6.51 6.85
CA GLN A 98 -6.32 7.83 7.25
C GLN A 98 -7.47 7.77 8.25
N GLU A 99 -8.46 6.88 8.02
CA GLU A 99 -9.70 6.85 8.82
C GLU A 99 -9.63 5.87 9.98
N LYS A 100 -8.91 4.75 9.82
CA LYS A 100 -8.82 3.70 10.84
C LYS A 100 -7.51 3.75 11.63
N GLN A 101 -6.60 4.66 11.30
CA GLN A 101 -5.30 4.82 11.96
C GLN A 101 -4.46 3.52 11.94
N VAL A 102 -4.62 2.72 10.90
CA VAL A 102 -3.83 1.50 10.68
C VAL A 102 -2.57 1.86 9.91
N ALA A 103 -1.41 1.48 10.40
CA ALA A 103 -0.17 1.62 9.64
C ALA A 103 -0.17 0.60 8.49
N VAL A 104 -0.07 1.08 7.24
CA VAL A 104 -0.04 0.23 6.05
C VAL A 104 1.36 0.25 5.45
N ILE A 105 1.99 -0.91 5.40
CA ILE A 105 3.29 -1.12 4.73
C ILE A 105 3.03 -1.98 3.50
N VAL A 106 3.41 -1.48 2.34
CA VAL A 106 3.16 -2.16 1.07
C VAL A 106 4.40 -2.16 0.19
N SER A 107 4.79 -3.33 -0.34
CA SER A 107 5.80 -3.39 -1.40
C SER A 107 5.14 -3.14 -2.76
N LEU A 108 5.73 -2.30 -3.58
CA LEU A 108 5.25 -1.95 -4.91
C LEU A 108 6.43 -1.88 -5.89
N HIS A 109 6.20 -2.38 -7.11
CA HIS A 109 7.12 -2.21 -8.22
C HIS A 109 6.78 -1.00 -9.11
N GLU A 110 5.52 -0.56 -9.07
CA GLU A 110 5.03 0.55 -9.88
C GLU A 110 5.35 1.89 -9.21
N LEU A 111 6.43 2.54 -9.65
CA LEU A 111 6.90 3.81 -9.08
C LEU A 111 5.84 4.91 -9.09
N GLU A 112 5.07 5.00 -10.19
CA GLU A 112 4.01 6.02 -10.33
C GLU A 112 2.89 5.84 -9.31
N LEU A 113 2.52 4.60 -9.00
CA LEU A 113 1.52 4.31 -7.99
C LEU A 113 2.07 4.60 -6.59
N ALA A 114 3.29 4.12 -6.29
CA ALA A 114 3.95 4.37 -5.02
C ALA A 114 4.10 5.88 -4.74
N GLN A 115 4.50 6.67 -5.74
CA GLN A 115 4.62 8.12 -5.62
C GLN A 115 3.31 8.83 -5.25
N LYS A 116 2.16 8.29 -5.73
CA LYS A 116 0.85 8.90 -5.51
C LYS A 116 0.24 8.59 -4.15
N ILE A 117 0.60 7.46 -3.55
CA ILE A 117 -0.08 6.97 -2.35
C ILE A 117 0.78 6.99 -1.09
N ALA A 118 2.11 6.94 -1.21
CA ALA A 118 2.99 6.82 -0.07
C ALA A 118 3.11 8.14 0.70
N ASP A 119 3.04 8.05 2.03
CA ASP A 119 3.41 9.15 2.93
C ASP A 119 4.92 9.13 3.18
N THR A 120 5.50 7.92 3.25
CA THR A 120 6.94 7.68 3.39
C THR A 120 7.37 6.50 2.52
N VAL A 121 8.64 6.48 2.12
CA VAL A 121 9.20 5.46 1.22
C VAL A 121 10.50 4.91 1.80
N VAL A 122 10.65 3.60 1.70
CA VAL A 122 11.91 2.88 1.94
C VAL A 122 12.27 2.14 0.66
N CYS A 123 13.44 2.41 0.11
CA CYS A 123 13.92 1.70 -1.08
C CYS A 123 14.74 0.48 -0.66
N VAL A 124 14.41 -0.67 -1.27
CA VAL A 124 15.14 -1.93 -1.06
C VAL A 124 15.84 -2.31 -2.35
N SER A 125 17.12 -2.59 -2.28
CA SER A 125 17.94 -2.97 -3.41
C SER A 125 18.95 -4.05 -3.00
N PRO A 126 19.63 -4.74 -3.95
CA PRO A 126 20.69 -5.69 -3.63
C PRO A 126 21.86 -5.08 -2.84
N GLN A 127 22.01 -3.75 -2.83
CA GLN A 127 23.04 -3.03 -2.07
C GLN A 127 22.63 -2.76 -0.63
N GLY A 128 21.35 -2.92 -0.30
CA GLY A 128 20.83 -2.69 1.04
C GLY A 128 19.49 -1.97 1.04
N VAL A 129 19.13 -1.51 2.22
CA VAL A 129 17.89 -0.80 2.51
C VAL A 129 18.22 0.66 2.76
N SER A 130 17.49 1.58 2.13
CA SER A 130 17.62 3.02 2.41
C SER A 130 17.05 3.37 3.79
N GLY A 131 17.38 4.58 4.26
CA GLY A 131 16.59 5.20 5.33
C GLY A 131 15.17 5.53 4.85
N VAL A 132 14.31 5.96 5.78
CA VAL A 132 12.98 6.47 5.49
C VAL A 132 13.11 7.82 4.77
N MET A 133 12.45 7.96 3.62
CA MET A 133 12.50 9.14 2.78
C MET A 133 11.11 9.71 2.53
N THR A 134 11.03 10.98 2.17
CA THR A 134 9.79 11.53 1.60
C THR A 134 9.60 10.98 0.18
N PRO A 135 8.35 10.89 -0.33
CA PRO A 135 8.12 10.51 -1.72
C PRO A 135 8.89 11.41 -2.71
N LYS A 136 8.98 12.71 -2.44
CA LYS A 136 9.72 13.66 -3.28
C LYS A 136 11.20 13.27 -3.42
N ASP A 137 11.83 12.89 -2.32
CA ASP A 137 13.25 12.53 -2.33
C ASP A 137 13.43 11.12 -2.93
N ALA A 138 12.61 10.15 -2.52
CA ALA A 138 12.69 8.77 -3.00
C ALA A 138 12.56 8.68 -4.53
N PHE A 139 11.64 9.46 -5.11
CA PHE A 139 11.37 9.48 -6.55
C PHE A 139 12.16 10.56 -7.32
N ALA A 140 13.15 11.21 -6.70
CA ALA A 140 14.09 12.07 -7.40
C ALA A 140 14.88 11.25 -8.43
N ALA A 141 15.17 11.85 -9.59
CA ALA A 141 15.84 11.18 -10.71
C ALA A 141 17.14 10.46 -10.31
N GLU A 142 17.92 11.07 -9.43
CA GLU A 142 19.18 10.53 -8.95
C GLU A 142 18.97 9.24 -8.15
N ASN A 143 17.98 9.23 -7.27
CA ASN A 143 17.64 8.05 -6.44
C ASN A 143 17.06 6.91 -7.28
N ILE A 144 16.19 7.22 -8.25
CA ILE A 144 15.65 6.23 -9.19
C ILE A 144 16.77 5.63 -10.06
N ARG A 145 17.66 6.47 -10.57
CA ARG A 145 18.81 6.00 -11.36
C ARG A 145 19.71 5.09 -10.55
N THR A 146 19.96 5.44 -9.30
CA THR A 146 20.78 4.63 -8.39
C THR A 146 20.10 3.31 -8.07
N LEU A 147 18.82 3.33 -7.74
CA LEU A 147 18.01 2.16 -7.37
C LEU A 147 17.99 1.11 -8.50
N TYR A 148 17.76 1.57 -9.73
CA TYR A 148 17.64 0.70 -10.90
C TYR A 148 18.94 0.61 -11.72
N ARG A 149 20.02 1.25 -11.30
CA ARG A 149 21.33 1.33 -12.00
C ARG A 149 21.20 1.84 -13.44
N LEU A 150 20.37 2.86 -13.65
CA LEU A 150 20.14 3.44 -14.96
C LEU A 150 21.21 4.48 -15.29
N THR A 151 21.64 4.52 -16.56
CA THR A 151 22.39 5.68 -17.06
C THR A 151 21.47 6.90 -17.18
N LYS A 152 22.04 8.09 -17.35
CA LYS A 152 21.25 9.30 -17.56
C LYS A 152 20.38 9.18 -18.80
N GLU A 153 20.95 8.65 -19.89
CA GLU A 153 20.27 8.47 -21.17
C GLU A 153 19.11 7.47 -21.05
N GLN A 154 19.28 6.37 -20.31
CA GLN A 154 18.24 5.38 -20.06
C GLN A 154 17.10 5.98 -19.24
N TYR A 155 17.43 6.78 -18.23
CA TYR A 155 16.40 7.46 -17.43
C TYR A 155 15.62 8.48 -18.27
N GLU A 156 16.31 9.33 -19.03
CA GLU A 156 15.69 10.35 -19.89
C GLU A 156 14.82 9.74 -21.01
N ALA A 157 15.19 8.58 -21.51
CA ALA A 157 14.37 7.84 -22.49
C ALA A 157 13.03 7.38 -21.93
N LEU A 158 12.95 7.10 -20.62
CA LEU A 158 11.71 6.63 -19.95
C LEU A 158 10.87 7.78 -19.38
N TYR A 159 11.52 8.77 -18.80
CA TYR A 159 10.86 9.82 -18.00
C TYR A 159 10.98 11.23 -18.61
N GLY A 160 11.69 11.36 -19.72
CA GLY A 160 11.99 12.65 -20.36
C GLY A 160 13.14 13.41 -19.71
N PRO A 161 13.61 14.48 -20.37
CA PRO A 161 14.71 15.29 -19.86
C PRO A 161 14.31 15.96 -18.53
N GLN A 162 15.22 15.91 -17.55
CA GLN A 162 15.02 16.58 -16.27
C GLN A 162 15.17 18.09 -16.45
N PRO A 163 14.33 18.91 -15.82
CA PRO A 163 14.61 20.33 -15.71
C PRO A 163 15.95 20.52 -14.99
N GLU A 164 16.84 21.30 -15.56
CA GLU A 164 18.11 21.65 -14.92
C GLU A 164 17.80 22.21 -13.52
N ARG A 165 18.41 21.63 -12.48
CA ARG A 165 18.29 22.19 -11.12
C ARG A 165 18.90 23.59 -11.18
N GLU A 166 18.12 24.63 -10.92
CA GLU A 166 18.68 25.93 -10.62
C GLU A 166 19.72 25.75 -9.51
N PRO A 167 20.96 26.26 -9.70
CA PRO A 167 21.97 26.17 -8.65
C PRO A 167 21.41 26.82 -7.38
N GLU A 168 21.40 26.06 -6.28
CA GLU A 168 21.02 26.58 -4.96
C GLU A 168 21.74 27.90 -4.75
N ARG A 169 20.99 29.01 -4.69
CA ARG A 169 21.54 30.32 -4.36
C ARG A 169 22.15 30.18 -2.97
N ARG A 170 23.47 30.11 -2.91
CA ARG A 170 24.18 30.20 -1.62
C ARG A 170 23.64 31.39 -0.86
N PRO A 171 23.22 31.22 0.42
CA PRO A 171 22.77 32.34 1.20
C PRO A 171 23.89 33.40 1.19
N ALA A 172 23.50 34.65 0.87
CA ALA A 172 24.43 35.78 0.85
C ALA A 172 25.16 35.80 2.20
N LYS A 173 26.50 35.80 2.15
CA LYS A 173 27.30 36.01 3.35
C LYS A 173 26.84 37.30 4.00
N GLN A 174 26.26 37.22 5.17
CA GLN A 174 25.99 38.37 6.02
C GLN A 174 27.35 38.98 6.37
N GLU A 175 27.62 40.17 5.88
CA GLU A 175 28.76 40.97 6.34
C GLU A 175 28.59 41.23 7.84
N PRO A 176 29.65 41.05 8.64
CA PRO A 176 29.57 41.39 10.07
C PRO A 176 29.31 42.90 10.23
N PRO A 177 28.57 43.30 11.25
CA PRO A 177 28.30 44.71 11.51
C PRO A 177 29.61 45.44 11.75
N ARG A 178 29.82 46.55 11.02
CA ARG A 178 30.93 47.50 11.29
C ARG A 178 30.58 48.26 12.57
N PHE A 179 31.40 48.12 13.57
CA PHE A 179 31.42 48.97 14.75
C PHE A 179 32.20 50.24 14.45
#